data_acdd15be49754f6458754b58d6e5c282
#
_entry.id   acdd15be49754f6458754b58d6e5c282
#
_cell.length_a   1.000
_cell.length_b   1.000
_cell.length_c   1.000
_cell.angle_alpha   90.00
_cell.angle_beta   90.00
_cell.angle_gamma   90.00
#
_symmetry.space_group_name_H-M   'P 1'
#
loop_
_entity.id
_entity.type
_entity.pdbx_description
1 polymer ?
#
loop_
_entity_poly.entity_id
_entity_poly.type
_entity_poly.pdbx_seq_one_letter_code
_entity_poly.pdbx_strand_id
1 'polypeptide(L)'
;FIVDEASMIAENSDKGFGNRSLLDDLIEYVYDGSDCKLILIGDTAQLPPVHLDISPALEEEELERKYSKQVICRELTQVVRQKNDSLILENATALRDKISTNDYSYPKLKTNSEVIRLNTGEDLQDALESAYSNDGVNSTTVLCRSNKRANQYNQQIRAKIRWQEDEISAGDMLMI
;
A
#
# COMPACT_ATOMS: atom_id res chain seq x y z
N PHE A 1 12.70 -14.34 13.21
CA PHE A 1 12.60 -13.45 12.07
C PHE A 1 11.25 -12.75 12.08
N ILE A 2 11.21 -11.48 11.67
CA ILE A 2 9.98 -10.70 11.53
C ILE A 2 10.01 -10.10 10.12
N VAL A 3 8.94 -10.30 9.37
CA VAL A 3 8.74 -9.74 8.03
C VAL A 3 7.50 -8.87 8.07
N ASP A 4 7.69 -7.58 7.85
CA ASP A 4 6.62 -6.60 7.71
C ASP A 4 6.18 -6.49 6.24
N GLU A 5 4.99 -5.94 6.00
CA GLU A 5 4.38 -5.80 4.65
C GLU A 5 4.26 -7.15 3.91
N ALA A 6 3.99 -8.24 4.64
CA ALA A 6 3.83 -9.57 4.05
C ALA A 6 2.65 -9.68 3.08
N SER A 7 1.73 -8.71 3.09
CA SER A 7 0.66 -8.57 2.09
C SER A 7 1.16 -8.40 0.65
N MET A 8 2.43 -8.01 0.46
CA MET A 8 3.04 -7.84 -0.86
C MET A 8 3.79 -9.07 -1.38
N ILE A 9 3.91 -10.13 -0.59
CA ILE A 9 4.62 -11.35 -0.99
C ILE A 9 3.77 -12.14 -1.99
N ALA A 10 4.29 -12.31 -3.21
CA ALA A 10 3.67 -13.10 -4.26
C ALA A 10 4.12 -14.57 -4.23
N GLU A 11 3.30 -15.46 -4.74
CA GLU A 11 3.66 -16.87 -4.89
C GLU A 11 4.60 -17.13 -6.08
N ASN A 12 4.46 -16.35 -7.14
CA ASN A 12 5.25 -16.53 -8.35
C ASN A 12 6.40 -15.54 -8.43
N SER A 13 7.62 -16.06 -8.59
CA SER A 13 8.72 -15.26 -9.12
C SER A 13 8.43 -14.96 -10.60
N ASP A 14 8.45 -13.69 -11.00
CA ASP A 14 8.55 -13.36 -12.42
C ASP A 14 9.69 -14.14 -13.05
N LYS A 15 9.45 -14.67 -14.23
CA LYS A 15 10.24 -15.63 -15.05
C LYS A 15 11.74 -15.30 -15.18
N GLY A 16 12.51 -15.35 -14.09
CA GLY A 16 13.92 -14.98 -14.14
C GLY A 16 14.88 -16.08 -13.66
N PHE A 17 14.66 -16.65 -12.51
CA PHE A 17 15.57 -17.61 -11.90
C PHE A 17 14.82 -18.67 -11.08
N GLY A 18 14.43 -19.77 -11.74
CA GLY A 18 13.88 -20.95 -11.05
C GLY A 18 12.37 -20.82 -10.68
N ASN A 19 11.76 -21.97 -10.44
CA ASN A 19 10.33 -22.12 -10.18
C ASN A 19 9.95 -21.88 -8.69
N ARG A 20 10.81 -21.18 -7.92
CA ARG A 20 10.63 -20.96 -6.49
C ARG A 20 10.08 -19.55 -6.23
N SER A 21 9.18 -19.44 -5.27
CA SER A 21 8.66 -18.15 -4.84
C SER A 21 9.55 -17.53 -3.75
N LEU A 22 9.47 -16.20 -3.60
CA LEU A 22 10.12 -15.49 -2.50
C LEU A 22 9.72 -16.07 -1.14
N LEU A 23 8.47 -16.51 -1.00
CA LEU A 23 7.97 -17.13 0.22
C LEU A 23 8.63 -18.48 0.50
N ASP A 24 8.86 -19.30 -0.55
CA ASP A 24 9.57 -20.58 -0.42
C ASP A 24 10.99 -20.37 0.09
N ASP A 25 11.70 -19.42 -0.50
CA ASP A 25 13.08 -19.10 -0.13
C ASP A 25 13.16 -18.53 1.30
N LEU A 26 12.21 -17.68 1.70
CA LEU A 26 12.11 -17.14 3.05
C LEU A 26 11.88 -18.25 4.08
N ILE A 27 10.92 -19.14 3.84
CA ILE A 27 10.59 -20.25 4.74
C ILE A 27 11.80 -21.19 4.88
N GLU A 28 12.42 -21.57 3.76
CA GLU A 28 13.62 -22.41 3.80
C GLU A 28 14.74 -21.74 4.59
N TYR A 29 15.06 -20.49 4.29
CA TYR A 29 16.10 -19.73 4.97
C TYR A 29 15.89 -19.66 6.48
N VAL A 30 14.65 -19.37 6.93
CA VAL A 30 14.35 -19.25 8.36
C VAL A 30 14.44 -20.58 9.07
N TYR A 31 13.92 -21.65 8.46
CA TYR A 31 13.79 -22.95 9.11
C TYR A 31 14.96 -23.92 8.84
N ASP A 32 15.97 -23.50 8.07
CA ASP A 32 17.27 -24.15 8.01
C ASP A 32 18.07 -23.97 9.33
N GLY A 33 17.77 -22.91 10.07
CA GLY A 33 18.32 -22.67 11.40
C GLY A 33 17.61 -23.46 12.51
N SER A 34 18.32 -23.71 13.61
CA SER A 34 17.76 -24.38 14.80
C SER A 34 16.90 -23.40 15.62
N ASP A 35 15.73 -23.85 16.07
CA ASP A 35 14.81 -23.09 16.94
C ASP A 35 14.36 -21.72 16.39
N CYS A 36 14.39 -21.55 15.09
CA CYS A 36 13.96 -20.32 14.44
C CYS A 36 12.43 -20.24 14.36
N LYS A 37 11.93 -19.01 14.45
CA LYS A 37 10.51 -18.68 14.29
C LYS A 37 10.36 -17.55 13.30
N LEU A 38 9.26 -17.55 12.54
CA LEU A 38 8.89 -16.52 11.60
C LEU A 38 7.60 -15.85 12.05
N ILE A 39 7.59 -14.53 12.01
CA ILE A 39 6.40 -13.69 12.19
C ILE A 39 6.19 -12.93 10.89
N LEU A 40 5.05 -13.15 10.26
CA LEU A 40 4.60 -12.43 9.07
C LEU A 40 3.56 -11.41 9.50
N ILE A 41 3.80 -10.13 9.19
CA ILE A 41 2.91 -9.02 9.51
C ILE A 41 2.43 -8.41 8.21
N GLY A 42 1.12 -8.27 8.05
CA GLY A 42 0.53 -7.69 6.85
C GLY A 42 -0.92 -7.33 7.07
N ASP A 43 -1.52 -6.72 6.06
CA ASP A 43 -2.91 -6.28 6.08
C ASP A 43 -3.64 -6.77 4.83
N THR A 44 -4.61 -7.65 5.01
CA THR A 44 -5.40 -8.25 3.92
C THR A 44 -6.32 -7.25 3.20
N ALA A 45 -6.53 -6.05 3.76
CA ALA A 45 -7.28 -4.97 3.12
C ALA A 45 -6.37 -4.01 2.32
N GLN A 46 -5.04 -4.19 2.39
CA GLN A 46 -4.10 -3.49 1.51
C GLN A 46 -4.01 -4.18 0.14
N LEU A 47 -3.31 -3.52 -0.81
CA LEU A 47 -3.15 -4.07 -2.15
C LEU A 47 -2.43 -5.42 -2.11
N PRO A 48 -3.06 -6.49 -2.61
CA PRO A 48 -2.41 -7.77 -2.72
C PRO A 48 -1.38 -7.80 -3.86
N PRO A 49 -0.57 -8.86 -3.96
CA PRO A 49 0.29 -9.07 -5.11
C PRO A 49 -0.50 -9.11 -6.42
N VAL A 50 0.15 -8.78 -7.53
CA VAL A 50 -0.48 -8.75 -8.86
C VAL A 50 -1.09 -10.11 -9.19
N HIS A 51 -2.35 -10.12 -9.63
CA HIS A 51 -3.15 -11.31 -9.96
C HIS A 51 -3.57 -12.19 -8.78
N LEU A 52 -3.42 -11.74 -7.55
CA LEU A 52 -3.92 -12.44 -6.35
C LEU A 52 -4.92 -11.55 -5.62
N ASP A 53 -5.86 -12.17 -4.92
CA ASP A 53 -6.81 -11.47 -4.05
C ASP A 53 -6.24 -11.28 -2.63
N ILE A 54 -5.40 -12.22 -2.19
CA ILE A 54 -4.69 -12.19 -0.90
C ILE A 54 -3.27 -12.72 -1.12
N SER A 55 -2.31 -12.25 -0.33
CA SER A 55 -0.97 -12.81 -0.31
C SER A 55 -0.96 -14.19 0.34
N PRO A 56 -0.33 -15.21 -0.27
CA PRO A 56 -0.18 -16.54 0.34
C PRO A 56 0.57 -16.51 1.68
N ALA A 57 1.35 -15.46 1.94
CA ALA A 57 2.03 -15.26 3.23
C ALA A 57 1.06 -14.91 4.37
N LEU A 58 -0.19 -14.55 4.09
CA LEU A 58 -1.23 -14.20 5.07
C LEU A 58 -2.38 -15.21 5.11
N GLU A 59 -2.29 -16.30 4.36
CA GLU A 59 -3.28 -17.38 4.36
C GLU A 59 -2.82 -18.55 5.24
N GLU A 60 -3.43 -18.70 6.42
CA GLU A 60 -3.10 -19.71 7.42
C GLU A 60 -3.14 -21.13 6.83
N GLU A 61 -4.26 -21.48 6.18
CA GLU A 61 -4.45 -22.82 5.61
C GLU A 61 -3.43 -23.15 4.51
N GLU A 62 -3.08 -22.16 3.68
CA GLU A 62 -2.09 -22.33 2.61
C GLU A 62 -0.68 -22.55 3.17
N LEU A 63 -0.30 -21.76 4.18
CA LEU A 63 0.98 -21.90 4.86
C LEU A 63 1.12 -23.25 5.54
N GLU A 64 0.09 -23.71 6.25
CA GLU A 64 0.08 -25.03 6.90
C GLU A 64 0.17 -26.17 5.89
N ARG A 65 -0.65 -26.09 4.84
CA ARG A 65 -0.70 -27.10 3.78
C ARG A 65 0.63 -27.23 3.03
N LYS A 66 1.22 -26.09 2.64
CA LYS A 66 2.40 -26.06 1.76
C LYS A 66 3.69 -26.37 2.52
N TYR A 67 3.84 -25.83 3.72
CA TYR A 67 5.10 -25.93 4.47
C TYR A 67 5.06 -26.89 5.64
N SER A 68 3.92 -27.52 5.92
CA SER A 68 3.74 -28.44 7.07
C SER A 68 4.21 -27.83 8.40
N LYS A 69 3.95 -26.55 8.59
CA LYS A 69 4.27 -25.80 9.80
C LYS A 69 2.99 -25.44 10.54
N GLN A 70 3.04 -25.45 11.86
CA GLN A 70 1.93 -24.92 12.66
C GLN A 70 1.93 -23.41 12.55
N VAL A 71 0.79 -22.84 12.17
CA VAL A 71 0.57 -21.39 12.05
C VAL A 71 -0.33 -20.92 13.20
N ILE A 72 -0.08 -19.74 13.72
CA ILE A 72 -0.92 -19.07 14.72
C ILE A 72 -1.27 -17.71 14.18
N CYS A 73 -2.50 -17.55 13.71
CA CYS A 73 -3.01 -16.27 13.23
C CYS A 73 -3.54 -15.41 14.38
N ARG A 74 -3.26 -14.10 14.32
CA ARG A 74 -3.81 -13.08 15.24
C ARG A 74 -4.10 -11.82 14.46
N GLU A 75 -5.29 -11.26 14.65
CA GLU A 75 -5.70 -10.02 14.03
C GLU A 75 -5.65 -8.87 15.04
N LEU A 76 -5.02 -7.76 14.64
CA LEU A 76 -5.00 -6.51 15.39
C LEU A 76 -6.11 -5.60 14.86
N THR A 77 -7.14 -5.39 15.65
CA THR A 77 -8.35 -4.65 15.25
C THR A 77 -8.38 -3.21 15.72
N GLN A 78 -7.52 -2.83 16.67
CA GLN A 78 -7.48 -1.48 17.22
C GLN A 78 -6.57 -0.56 16.41
N VAL A 79 -7.13 0.52 15.86
CA VAL A 79 -6.37 1.56 15.16
C VAL A 79 -5.83 2.58 16.16
N VAL A 80 -4.49 2.76 16.17
CA VAL A 80 -3.80 3.67 17.12
C VAL A 80 -3.26 4.93 16.42
N ARG A 81 -2.99 4.88 15.12
CA ARG A 81 -2.35 5.97 14.37
C ARG A 81 -3.24 7.19 14.15
N GLN A 82 -4.55 7.02 14.11
CA GLN A 82 -5.51 8.07 13.84
C GLN A 82 -6.29 8.43 15.11
N LYS A 83 -6.69 9.71 15.24
CA LYS A 83 -7.61 10.12 16.30
C LYS A 83 -8.97 9.44 16.08
N ASN A 84 -9.65 9.09 17.17
CA ASN A 84 -10.94 8.40 17.11
C ASN A 84 -12.02 9.15 16.30
N ASP A 85 -11.90 10.50 16.20
CA ASP A 85 -12.86 11.36 15.49
C ASP A 85 -12.42 11.72 14.07
N SER A 86 -11.39 11.06 13.51
CA SER A 86 -10.91 11.34 12.16
C SER A 86 -11.86 10.76 11.10
N LEU A 87 -12.29 11.62 10.17
CA LEU A 87 -13.11 11.19 9.02
C LEU A 87 -12.33 10.31 8.05
N ILE A 88 -11.00 10.45 8.03
CA ILE A 88 -10.12 9.56 7.26
C ILE A 88 -10.26 8.13 7.78
N LEU A 89 -10.22 7.95 9.12
CA LEU A 89 -10.39 6.64 9.75
C LEU A 89 -11.80 6.08 9.52
N GLU A 90 -12.83 6.90 9.62
CA GLU A 90 -14.21 6.48 9.38
C GLU A 90 -14.39 5.96 7.94
N ASN A 91 -13.90 6.71 6.95
CA ASN A 91 -13.95 6.29 5.54
C ASN A 91 -13.12 5.02 5.28
N ALA A 92 -11.93 4.92 5.88
CA ALA A 92 -11.08 3.73 5.74
C ALA A 92 -11.74 2.49 6.35
N THR A 93 -12.36 2.61 7.53
CA THR A 93 -13.11 1.53 8.18
C THR A 93 -14.29 1.09 7.33
N ALA A 94 -15.07 2.03 6.80
CA ALA A 94 -16.19 1.72 5.92
C ALA A 94 -15.75 0.98 4.63
N LEU A 95 -14.59 1.29 4.08
CA LEU A 95 -14.01 0.56 2.95
C LEU A 95 -13.56 -0.84 3.35
N ARG A 96 -12.91 -1.00 4.51
CA ARG A 96 -12.50 -2.29 5.05
C ARG A 96 -13.71 -3.21 5.29
N ASP A 97 -14.79 -2.69 5.85
CA ASP A 97 -16.03 -3.44 6.06
C ASP A 97 -16.65 -3.92 4.74
N LYS A 98 -16.59 -3.10 3.69
CA LYS A 98 -17.02 -3.52 2.34
C LYS A 98 -16.15 -4.65 1.78
N ILE A 99 -14.85 -4.58 1.95
CA ILE A 99 -13.93 -5.64 1.51
C ILE A 99 -14.23 -6.94 2.26
N SER A 100 -14.36 -6.90 3.58
CA SER A 100 -14.61 -8.09 4.42
C SER A 100 -15.98 -8.76 4.15
N THR A 101 -16.96 -7.96 3.72
CA THR A 101 -18.32 -8.46 3.39
C THR A 101 -18.52 -8.74 1.89
N ASN A 102 -17.47 -8.62 1.07
CA ASN A 102 -17.55 -8.72 -0.40
C ASN A 102 -18.62 -7.80 -1.01
N ASP A 103 -18.82 -6.61 -0.43
CA ASP A 103 -19.73 -5.60 -0.96
C ASP A 103 -19.02 -4.74 -2.03
N TYR A 104 -19.24 -5.06 -3.29
CA TYR A 104 -18.69 -4.33 -4.45
C TYR A 104 -19.51 -3.10 -4.86
N SER A 105 -20.48 -2.66 -4.08
CA SER A 105 -21.21 -1.43 -4.34
C SER A 105 -20.30 -0.21 -4.23
N TYR A 106 -20.61 0.83 -5.01
CA TYR A 106 -19.76 2.03 -5.07
C TYR A 106 -19.63 2.70 -3.70
N PRO A 107 -18.41 2.91 -3.16
CA PRO A 107 -18.24 3.51 -1.86
C PRO A 107 -18.65 4.98 -1.87
N LYS A 108 -19.38 5.40 -0.83
CA LYS A 108 -19.73 6.80 -0.60
C LYS A 108 -18.84 7.35 0.51
N LEU A 109 -17.78 8.06 0.10
CA LEU A 109 -16.89 8.70 1.06
C LEU A 109 -17.56 9.94 1.67
N LYS A 110 -17.46 10.10 2.97
CA LYS A 110 -17.86 11.30 3.69
C LYS A 110 -16.79 12.38 3.53
N THR A 111 -17.20 13.63 3.52
CA THR A 111 -16.32 14.79 3.35
C THR A 111 -16.50 15.81 4.49
N ASN A 112 -15.41 16.46 4.87
CA ASN A 112 -15.35 17.57 5.84
C ASN A 112 -14.08 18.40 5.58
N SER A 113 -13.53 19.06 6.60
CA SER A 113 -12.27 19.80 6.51
C SER A 113 -11.02 18.92 6.35
N GLU A 114 -11.07 17.62 6.73
CA GLU A 114 -9.96 16.68 6.56
C GLU A 114 -10.04 15.96 5.20
N VAL A 115 -11.25 15.70 4.70
CA VAL A 115 -11.50 14.94 3.48
C VAL A 115 -12.29 15.82 2.52
N ILE A 116 -11.59 16.45 1.59
CA ILE A 116 -12.16 17.41 0.65
C ILE A 116 -12.33 16.73 -0.72
N ARG A 117 -13.52 16.90 -1.30
CA ARG A 117 -13.78 16.49 -2.67
C ARG A 117 -13.47 17.64 -3.61
N LEU A 118 -12.58 17.40 -4.57
CA LEU A 118 -12.29 18.31 -5.66
C LEU A 118 -13.20 17.98 -6.84
N ASN A 119 -13.89 18.98 -7.39
CA ASN A 119 -14.90 18.76 -8.43
C ASN A 119 -14.41 19.16 -9.82
N THR A 120 -13.43 20.05 -9.91
CA THR A 120 -12.90 20.60 -11.16
C THR A 120 -11.39 20.40 -11.28
N GLY A 121 -10.86 20.61 -12.50
CA GLY A 121 -9.41 20.63 -12.71
C GLY A 121 -8.74 21.85 -12.06
N GLU A 122 -9.47 22.96 -11.95
CA GLU A 122 -8.99 24.18 -11.26
C GLU A 122 -8.86 23.91 -9.76
N ASP A 123 -9.89 23.33 -9.12
CA ASP A 123 -9.82 22.95 -7.71
C ASP A 123 -8.62 22.04 -7.43
N LEU A 124 -8.31 21.12 -8.34
CA LEU A 124 -7.18 20.22 -8.21
C LEU A 124 -5.85 20.96 -8.32
N GLN A 125 -5.74 21.91 -9.26
CA GLN A 125 -4.53 22.71 -9.43
C GLN A 125 -4.29 23.57 -8.18
N ASP A 126 -5.29 24.29 -7.71
CA ASP A 126 -5.22 25.14 -6.52
C ASP A 126 -4.86 24.32 -5.26
N ALA A 127 -5.46 23.14 -5.11
CA ALA A 127 -5.15 22.24 -3.98
C ALA A 127 -3.71 21.76 -4.03
N LEU A 128 -3.18 21.38 -5.20
CA LEU A 128 -1.79 20.98 -5.36
C LEU A 128 -0.82 22.13 -5.09
N GLU A 129 -1.08 23.32 -5.67
CA GLU A 129 -0.26 24.51 -5.44
C GLU A 129 -0.23 24.88 -3.94
N SER A 130 -1.38 24.85 -3.27
CA SER A 130 -1.50 25.10 -1.85
C SER A 130 -0.73 24.07 -1.01
N ALA A 131 -0.91 22.78 -1.29
CA ALA A 131 -0.25 21.71 -0.55
C ALA A 131 1.29 21.78 -0.70
N TYR A 132 1.79 21.93 -1.94
CA TYR A 132 3.23 22.03 -2.17
C TYR A 132 3.85 23.31 -1.59
N SER A 133 3.09 24.42 -1.55
CA SER A 133 3.56 25.69 -1.00
C SER A 133 3.54 25.71 0.53
N ASN A 134 2.52 25.16 1.17
CA ASN A 134 2.32 25.21 2.60
C ASN A 134 2.96 24.04 3.34
N ASP A 135 2.79 22.82 2.83
CA ASP A 135 3.23 21.58 3.49
C ASP A 135 4.55 21.05 2.92
N GLY A 136 4.88 21.45 1.71
CA GLY A 136 6.12 21.08 1.03
C GLY A 136 6.11 19.68 0.39
N VAL A 137 7.20 19.38 -0.35
CA VAL A 137 7.35 18.14 -1.13
C VAL A 137 7.33 16.88 -0.26
N ASN A 138 7.93 16.96 0.92
CA ASN A 138 8.05 15.79 1.80
C ASN A 138 6.74 15.43 2.53
N SER A 139 5.79 16.35 2.58
CA SER A 139 4.50 16.18 3.26
C SER A 139 3.33 16.00 2.30
N THR A 140 3.56 16.15 0.99
CA THR A 140 2.51 16.05 -0.03
C THR A 140 2.71 14.82 -0.90
N THR A 141 1.67 13.98 -1.01
CA THR A 141 1.70 12.78 -1.85
C THR A 141 0.46 12.73 -2.75
N VAL A 142 0.68 12.44 -4.03
CA VAL A 142 -0.39 12.23 -5.02
C VAL A 142 -0.52 10.74 -5.32
N LEU A 143 -1.66 10.16 -4.96
CA LEU A 143 -1.94 8.75 -5.23
C LEU A 143 -2.66 8.59 -6.56
N CYS A 144 -2.14 7.72 -7.42
CA CYS A 144 -2.67 7.45 -8.75
C CYS A 144 -2.91 5.96 -8.96
N ARG A 145 -3.91 5.62 -9.78
CA ARG A 145 -4.21 4.23 -10.14
C ARG A 145 -3.15 3.59 -11.04
N SER A 146 -2.40 4.36 -11.80
CA SER A 146 -1.45 3.82 -12.78
C SER A 146 -0.15 4.63 -12.83
N ASN A 147 0.96 3.96 -13.15
CA ASN A 147 2.27 4.59 -13.34
C ASN A 147 2.23 5.65 -14.44
N LYS A 148 1.46 5.43 -15.51
CA LYS A 148 1.28 6.43 -16.58
C LYS A 148 0.71 7.75 -16.04
N ARG A 149 -0.32 7.67 -15.17
CA ARG A 149 -0.89 8.87 -14.53
C ARG A 149 0.07 9.49 -13.53
N ALA A 150 0.75 8.70 -12.73
CA ALA A 150 1.74 9.19 -11.78
C ALA A 150 2.85 9.99 -12.51
N ASN A 151 3.37 9.47 -13.62
CA ASN A 151 4.35 10.19 -14.43
C ASN A 151 3.80 11.50 -15.01
N GLN A 152 2.54 11.52 -15.47
CA GLN A 152 1.91 12.76 -15.95
C GLN A 152 1.79 13.82 -14.85
N TYR A 153 1.38 13.41 -13.62
CA TYR A 153 1.35 14.32 -12.48
C TYR A 153 2.74 14.81 -12.10
N ASN A 154 3.72 13.93 -12.05
CA ASN A 154 5.10 14.30 -11.75
C ASN A 154 5.62 15.37 -12.72
N GLN A 155 5.42 15.19 -14.02
CA GLN A 155 5.82 16.18 -15.04
C GLN A 155 5.09 17.52 -14.87
N GLN A 156 3.78 17.49 -14.62
CA GLN A 156 2.99 18.72 -14.44
C GLN A 156 3.37 19.45 -13.14
N ILE A 157 3.55 18.74 -12.05
CA ILE A 157 3.97 19.32 -10.77
C ILE A 157 5.37 19.94 -10.92
N ARG A 158 6.31 19.24 -11.57
CA ARG A 158 7.63 19.79 -11.84
C ARG A 158 7.56 21.08 -12.65
N ALA A 159 6.86 21.06 -13.77
CA ALA A 159 6.82 22.22 -14.68
C ALA A 159 6.04 23.40 -14.10
N LYS A 160 4.86 23.17 -13.49
CA LYS A 160 3.93 24.22 -13.09
C LYS A 160 4.07 24.69 -11.64
N ILE A 161 4.46 23.81 -10.73
CA ILE A 161 4.50 24.10 -9.31
C ILE A 161 5.96 24.30 -8.84
N ARG A 162 6.88 23.45 -9.30
CA ARG A 162 8.29 23.52 -8.90
C ARG A 162 9.15 24.35 -9.86
N TRP A 163 8.60 24.77 -10.99
CA TRP A 163 9.29 25.56 -12.01
C TRP A 163 10.62 24.91 -12.49
N GLN A 164 10.59 23.58 -12.62
CA GLN A 164 11.71 22.76 -13.06
C GLN A 164 11.43 22.24 -14.47
N GLU A 165 12.26 22.61 -15.43
CA GLU A 165 12.09 22.20 -16.84
C GLU A 165 12.83 20.88 -17.14
N ASP A 166 13.92 20.57 -16.40
CA ASP A 166 14.69 19.36 -16.59
C ASP A 166 13.95 18.11 -16.09
N GLU A 167 14.20 16.97 -16.73
CA GLU A 167 13.60 15.68 -16.35
C GLU A 167 14.01 15.24 -14.94
N ILE A 168 15.27 15.53 -14.55
CA ILE A 168 15.82 15.28 -13.21
C ILE A 168 16.64 16.51 -12.79
N SER A 169 16.47 16.94 -11.55
CA SER A 169 17.19 18.07 -10.96
C SER A 169 17.75 17.71 -9.59
N ALA A 170 18.77 18.44 -9.15
CA ALA A 170 19.32 18.28 -7.81
C ALA A 170 18.25 18.50 -6.74
N GLY A 171 18.11 17.56 -5.79
CA GLY A 171 17.10 17.59 -4.74
C GLY A 171 15.79 16.88 -5.08
N ASP A 172 15.71 16.20 -6.23
CA ASP A 172 14.57 15.31 -6.52
C ASP A 172 14.64 14.03 -5.70
N MET A 173 13.48 13.59 -5.23
CA MET A 173 13.32 12.25 -4.67
C MET A 173 13.09 11.25 -5.79
N LEU A 174 13.93 10.23 -5.87
CA LEU A 174 13.82 9.14 -6.83
C LEU A 174 13.44 7.85 -6.08
N MET A 175 12.53 7.09 -6.64
CA MET A 175 12.26 5.72 -6.22
C MET A 175 13.08 4.79 -7.11
N ILE A 176 13.89 3.95 -6.50
CA ILE A 176 14.75 2.96 -7.17
C ILE A 176 14.07 1.60 -7.06
#